data_6e9f80a23d1df1d0a1fdb7f531b93bf8
#
_entry.id   6e9f80a23d1df1d0a1fdb7f531b93bf8
#
_cell.length_a   1.000
_cell.length_b   1.000
_cell.length_c   1.000
_cell.angle_alpha   90.00
_cell.angle_beta   90.00
_cell.angle_gamma   90.00
#
_symmetry.space_group_name_H-M   'P 1'
#
loop_
_entity.id
_entity.type
_entity.pdbx_description
1 polymer ?
#
loop_
_entity_poly.entity_id
_entity_poly.type
_entity_poly.pdbx_seq_one_letter_code
_entity_poly.pdbx_strand_id
1 'polypeptide(L)'
;MKKILAIVLALMLALTMCAGAVAETENPVAGKKVAYVMLLPSATIFQMWKDSCADLCKALDVDFDFFFCNGDFNAWMDTINSCAAAGYDGLLISHGNQDGSYVFLKEVAEKYPEMKIVCFDTQFY
;
A
#
# COMPACT_ATOMS: atom_id res chain seq x y z
N MET A 1 -57.24 -2.98 18.42
CA MET A 1 -56.48 -3.87 17.52
C MET A 1 -55.80 -3.13 16.37
N LYS A 2 -56.50 -2.29 15.59
CA LYS A 2 -55.88 -1.54 14.44
C LYS A 2 -54.73 -0.61 14.84
N LYS A 3 -54.78 0.05 16.02
CA LYS A 3 -53.71 0.96 16.49
C LYS A 3 -52.44 0.20 16.93
N ILE A 4 -52.62 -0.98 17.52
CA ILE A 4 -51.46 -1.84 17.94
C ILE A 4 -50.74 -2.38 16.70
N LEU A 5 -51.50 -2.80 15.68
CA LEU A 5 -50.96 -3.30 14.42
C LEU A 5 -50.13 -2.22 13.69
N ALA A 6 -50.62 -0.96 13.71
CA ALA A 6 -49.90 0.16 13.10
C ALA A 6 -48.56 0.46 13.83
N ILE A 7 -48.53 0.39 15.16
CA ILE A 7 -47.31 0.58 15.96
C ILE A 7 -46.31 -0.52 15.71
N VAL A 8 -46.74 -1.76 15.64
CA VAL A 8 -45.86 -2.91 15.35
C VAL A 8 -45.29 -2.81 13.94
N LEU A 9 -46.07 -2.41 12.95
CA LEU A 9 -45.62 -2.21 11.58
C LEU A 9 -44.64 -1.05 11.46
N ALA A 10 -44.83 0.04 12.19
CA ALA A 10 -43.91 1.18 12.22
C ALA A 10 -42.59 0.83 12.90
N LEU A 11 -42.60 0.02 13.97
CA LEU A 11 -41.40 -0.50 14.63
C LEU A 11 -40.62 -1.46 13.75
N MET A 12 -41.30 -2.34 13.02
CA MET A 12 -40.63 -3.23 12.05
C MET A 12 -39.98 -2.44 10.90
N LEU A 13 -40.65 -1.41 10.36
CA LEU A 13 -40.08 -0.55 9.34
C LEU A 13 -38.85 0.25 9.85
N ALA A 14 -38.90 0.76 11.09
CA ALA A 14 -37.77 1.45 11.71
C ALA A 14 -36.55 0.53 11.93
N LEU A 15 -36.79 -0.74 12.34
CA LEU A 15 -35.73 -1.72 12.49
C LEU A 15 -35.08 -2.14 11.16
N THR A 16 -35.84 -2.20 10.06
CA THR A 16 -35.27 -2.50 8.73
C THR A 16 -34.46 -1.35 8.16
N MET A 17 -34.77 -0.11 8.52
CA MET A 17 -33.96 1.05 8.09
C MET A 17 -32.63 1.18 8.87
N CYS A 18 -32.53 0.64 10.09
CA CYS A 18 -31.28 0.61 10.86
C CYS A 18 -30.33 -0.51 10.44
N ALA A 19 -30.81 -1.57 9.78
CA ALA A 19 -29.97 -2.68 9.33
C ALA A 19 -29.21 -2.40 8.02
N GLY A 20 -29.49 -1.28 7.35
CA GLY A 20 -28.89 -0.90 6.06
C GLY A 20 -27.74 0.10 6.13
N ALA A 21 -27.31 0.54 7.30
CA ALA A 21 -26.27 1.57 7.46
C ALA A 21 -24.99 1.05 8.11
N VAL A 22 -24.58 -0.17 7.81
CA VAL A 22 -23.16 -0.49 7.78
C VAL A 22 -22.71 0.04 6.43
N ALA A 23 -22.25 1.29 6.37
CA ALA A 23 -21.48 1.75 5.24
C ALA A 23 -20.31 0.75 5.12
N GLU A 24 -20.30 -0.05 4.06
CA GLU A 24 -19.07 -0.71 3.64
C GLU A 24 -18.06 0.43 3.53
N THR A 25 -17.13 0.50 4.46
CA THR A 25 -16.01 1.41 4.32
C THR A 25 -15.26 0.88 3.12
N GLU A 26 -15.47 1.52 1.96
CA GLU A 26 -14.70 1.23 0.76
C GLU A 26 -13.23 1.16 1.18
N ASN A 27 -12.58 0.05 0.89
CA ASN A 27 -11.15 -0.08 1.13
C ASN A 27 -10.44 0.85 0.13
N PRO A 28 -9.88 2.01 0.57
CA PRO A 28 -9.35 3.02 -0.34
C PRO A 28 -8.06 2.56 -1.06
N VAL A 29 -7.50 1.42 -0.65
CA VAL A 29 -6.29 0.86 -1.22
C VAL A 29 -6.52 -0.41 -2.04
N ALA A 30 -7.77 -0.91 -2.11
CA ALA A 30 -8.10 -2.08 -2.92
C ALA A 30 -7.75 -1.84 -4.40
N GLY A 31 -7.14 -2.84 -5.02
CA GLY A 31 -6.70 -2.79 -6.41
C GLY A 31 -5.49 -1.91 -6.68
N LYS A 32 -4.87 -1.32 -5.64
CA LYS A 32 -3.61 -0.59 -5.76
C LYS A 32 -2.44 -1.55 -5.96
N LYS A 33 -1.42 -1.06 -6.68
CA LYS A 33 -0.19 -1.80 -6.93
C LYS A 33 0.99 -1.14 -6.23
N VAL A 34 1.64 -1.86 -5.33
CA VAL A 34 2.78 -1.34 -4.55
C VAL A 34 3.98 -2.27 -4.62
N ALA A 35 5.17 -1.70 -4.49
CA ALA A 35 6.40 -2.47 -4.40
C ALA A 35 7.22 -2.07 -3.17
N TYR A 36 7.94 -3.05 -2.62
CA TYR A 36 9.02 -2.81 -1.68
C TYR A 36 10.36 -3.05 -2.37
N VAL A 37 11.20 -2.02 -2.45
CA VAL A 37 12.52 -2.10 -3.07
C VAL A 37 13.58 -1.94 -1.99
N MET A 38 14.31 -3.02 -1.72
CA MET A 38 15.35 -3.10 -0.70
C MET A 38 16.72 -3.18 -1.34
N LEU A 39 17.65 -2.28 -0.94
CA LEU A 39 19.02 -2.32 -1.44
C LEU A 39 19.78 -3.57 -0.97
N LEU A 40 19.55 -4.02 0.27
CA LEU A 40 20.26 -5.12 0.87
C LEU A 40 19.95 -6.48 0.22
N PRO A 41 20.85 -7.46 0.36
CA PRO A 41 20.59 -8.84 -0.07
C PRO A 41 19.51 -9.49 0.80
N SER A 42 18.95 -10.56 0.24
CA SER A 42 18.01 -11.41 0.97
C SER A 42 18.67 -12.03 2.20
N ALA A 43 18.04 -11.81 3.37
CA ALA A 43 18.40 -12.44 4.63
C ALA A 43 17.12 -12.94 5.33
N THR A 44 17.24 -13.85 6.27
CA THR A 44 16.08 -14.45 6.94
C THR A 44 15.10 -13.40 7.49
N ILE A 45 15.59 -12.35 8.12
CA ILE A 45 14.75 -11.27 8.65
C ILE A 45 13.99 -10.53 7.54
N PHE A 46 14.62 -10.31 6.39
CA PHE A 46 14.00 -9.61 5.26
C PHE A 46 13.02 -10.50 4.49
N GLN A 47 13.22 -11.82 4.50
CA GLN A 47 12.20 -12.75 4.00
C GLN A 47 10.95 -12.73 4.88
N MET A 48 11.10 -12.68 6.21
CA MET A 48 9.97 -12.54 7.12
C MET A 48 9.21 -11.22 6.89
N TRP A 49 9.92 -10.13 6.60
CA TRP A 49 9.28 -8.86 6.24
C TRP A 49 8.50 -8.96 4.94
N LYS A 50 9.11 -9.54 3.91
CA LYS A 50 8.47 -9.79 2.63
C LYS A 50 7.16 -10.56 2.81
N ASP A 51 7.21 -11.68 3.54
CA ASP A 51 6.05 -12.53 3.76
C ASP A 51 4.96 -11.79 4.55
N SER A 52 5.33 -11.05 5.60
CA SER A 52 4.39 -10.25 6.39
C SER A 52 3.75 -9.11 5.59
N CYS A 53 4.52 -8.43 4.73
CA CYS A 53 4.00 -7.41 3.83
C CYS A 53 3.06 -8.01 2.79
N ALA A 54 3.41 -9.16 2.22
CA ALA A 54 2.57 -9.86 1.24
C ALA A 54 1.23 -10.29 1.86
N ASP A 55 1.24 -10.86 3.06
CA ASP A 55 0.02 -11.25 3.77
C ASP A 55 -0.88 -10.05 4.07
N LEU A 56 -0.30 -8.92 4.51
CA LEU A 56 -1.04 -7.69 4.74
C LEU A 56 -1.63 -7.13 3.46
N CYS A 57 -0.83 -7.02 2.39
CA CYS A 57 -1.29 -6.52 1.10
C CYS A 57 -2.40 -7.39 0.52
N LYS A 58 -2.28 -8.71 0.63
CA LYS A 58 -3.34 -9.65 0.25
C LYS A 58 -4.63 -9.43 1.04
N ALA A 59 -4.54 -9.19 2.35
CA ALA A 59 -5.71 -8.91 3.19
C ALA A 59 -6.39 -7.57 2.83
N LEU A 60 -5.63 -6.63 2.24
CA LEU A 60 -6.09 -5.31 1.81
C LEU A 60 -6.48 -5.25 0.33
N ASP A 61 -6.45 -6.38 -0.40
CA ASP A 61 -6.66 -6.43 -1.85
C ASP A 61 -5.69 -5.51 -2.63
N VAL A 62 -4.41 -5.53 -2.23
CA VAL A 62 -3.32 -4.76 -2.84
C VAL A 62 -2.39 -5.71 -3.59
N ASP A 63 -2.07 -5.40 -4.84
CA ASP A 63 -1.04 -6.10 -5.62
C ASP A 63 0.35 -5.70 -5.12
N PHE A 64 1.18 -6.69 -4.74
CA PHE A 64 2.43 -6.44 -4.01
C PHE A 64 3.61 -7.21 -4.58
N ASP A 65 4.69 -6.46 -4.88
CA ASP A 65 5.98 -7.01 -5.27
C ASP A 65 7.08 -6.63 -4.27
N PHE A 66 8.06 -7.53 -4.08
CA PHE A 66 9.22 -7.28 -3.23
C PHE A 66 10.52 -7.60 -3.98
N PHE A 67 11.42 -6.61 -4.03
CA PHE A 67 12.69 -6.70 -4.75
C PHE A 67 13.89 -6.57 -3.80
N PHE A 68 14.84 -7.50 -3.93
CA PHE A 68 16.15 -7.44 -3.29
C PHE A 68 17.21 -7.05 -4.32
N CYS A 69 17.94 -5.94 -4.08
CA CYS A 69 18.94 -5.43 -5.01
C CYS A 69 20.38 -5.87 -4.66
N ASN A 70 20.55 -6.74 -3.66
CA ASN A 70 21.80 -7.38 -3.30
C ASN A 70 23.00 -6.43 -3.06
N GLY A 71 22.75 -5.22 -2.58
CA GLY A 71 23.76 -4.19 -2.36
C GLY A 71 24.16 -3.42 -3.63
N ASP A 72 23.57 -3.72 -4.77
CA ASP A 72 23.81 -3.02 -6.02
C ASP A 72 22.91 -1.79 -6.13
N PHE A 73 23.52 -0.61 -6.01
CA PHE A 73 22.81 0.65 -6.05
C PHE A 73 22.25 0.99 -7.44
N ASN A 74 22.90 0.56 -8.51
CA ASN A 74 22.38 0.75 -9.87
C ASN A 74 21.15 -0.12 -10.09
N ALA A 75 21.20 -1.40 -9.68
CA ALA A 75 20.02 -2.27 -9.71
C ALA A 75 18.87 -1.74 -8.87
N TRP A 76 19.15 -1.10 -7.74
CA TRP A 76 18.14 -0.45 -6.90
C TRP A 76 17.46 0.73 -7.62
N MET A 77 18.24 1.62 -8.24
CA MET A 77 17.70 2.75 -9.05
C MET A 77 16.91 2.25 -10.26
N ASP A 78 17.41 1.25 -10.97
CA ASP A 78 16.75 0.67 -12.14
C ASP A 78 15.43 -0.01 -11.77
N THR A 79 15.39 -0.70 -10.62
CA THR A 79 14.17 -1.32 -10.12
C THR A 79 13.11 -0.26 -9.78
N ILE A 80 13.50 0.81 -9.09
CA ILE A 80 12.60 1.94 -8.77
C ILE A 80 12.05 2.58 -10.04
N ASN A 81 12.92 2.88 -11.02
CA ASN A 81 12.50 3.43 -12.31
C ASN A 81 11.54 2.48 -13.06
N SER A 82 11.80 1.19 -13.01
CA SER A 82 10.98 0.17 -13.65
C SER A 82 9.59 0.08 -13.00
N CYS A 83 9.51 0.12 -11.68
CA CYS A 83 8.24 0.16 -10.97
C CYS A 83 7.45 1.44 -11.31
N ALA A 84 8.11 2.60 -11.30
CA ALA A 84 7.49 3.87 -11.66
C ALA A 84 6.95 3.87 -13.10
N ALA A 85 7.74 3.37 -14.05
CA ALA A 85 7.33 3.25 -15.46
C ALA A 85 6.22 2.21 -15.67
N ALA A 86 6.16 1.17 -14.83
CA ALA A 86 5.11 0.15 -14.87
C ALA A 86 3.80 0.57 -14.17
N GLY A 87 3.71 1.81 -13.67
CA GLY A 87 2.49 2.37 -13.11
C GLY A 87 2.15 1.87 -11.71
N TYR A 88 3.15 1.59 -10.88
CA TYR A 88 2.90 1.32 -9.47
C TYR A 88 2.33 2.56 -8.77
N ASP A 89 1.35 2.37 -7.90
CA ASP A 89 0.75 3.44 -7.10
C ASP A 89 1.63 3.89 -5.94
N GLY A 90 2.48 2.98 -5.44
CA GLY A 90 3.36 3.27 -4.32
C GLY A 90 4.65 2.45 -4.29
N LEU A 91 5.68 3.07 -3.75
CA LEU A 91 6.95 2.41 -3.45
C LEU A 91 7.29 2.57 -1.97
N LEU A 92 7.60 1.46 -1.31
CA LEU A 92 8.28 1.43 -0.03
C LEU A 92 9.74 1.10 -0.30
N ILE A 93 10.65 1.95 0.15
CA ILE A 93 12.09 1.80 -0.07
C ILE A 93 12.86 1.81 1.24
N SER A 94 13.91 1.02 1.32
CA SER A 94 14.76 0.96 2.51
C SER A 94 16.22 0.73 2.17
N HIS A 95 17.10 1.12 3.09
CA HIS A 95 18.54 0.90 3.06
C HIS A 95 19.23 1.49 1.82
N GLY A 96 18.67 2.53 1.20
CA GLY A 96 19.28 3.24 0.09
C GLY A 96 20.59 3.92 0.47
N ASN A 97 21.45 4.18 -0.51
CA ASN A 97 22.67 4.97 -0.29
C ASN A 97 22.28 6.43 -0.01
N GLN A 98 22.74 6.98 1.10
CA GLN A 98 22.37 8.35 1.53
C GLN A 98 22.82 9.43 0.55
N ASP A 99 24.05 9.34 0.01
CA ASP A 99 24.65 10.43 -0.77
C ASP A 99 24.06 10.63 -2.18
N GLY A 100 23.49 9.60 -2.78
CA GLY A 100 22.91 9.67 -4.14
C GLY A 100 21.39 9.55 -4.19
N SER A 101 20.80 8.93 -3.17
CA SER A 101 19.41 8.52 -3.18
C SER A 101 18.43 9.69 -3.19
N TYR A 102 18.74 10.77 -2.47
CA TYR A 102 17.83 11.91 -2.36
C TYR A 102 17.56 12.59 -3.72
N VAL A 103 18.62 12.89 -4.45
CA VAL A 103 18.52 13.55 -5.77
C VAL A 103 17.75 12.65 -6.73
N PHE A 104 18.11 11.38 -6.79
CA PHE A 104 17.45 10.39 -7.63
C PHE A 104 15.96 10.24 -7.30
N LEU A 105 15.60 10.08 -6.03
CA LEU A 105 14.21 9.91 -5.62
C LEU A 105 13.37 11.17 -5.85
N LYS A 106 13.98 12.35 -5.70
CA LYS A 106 13.33 13.61 -6.04
C LYS A 106 13.00 13.67 -7.53
N GLU A 107 13.94 13.32 -8.42
CA GLU A 107 13.69 13.25 -9.85
C GLU A 107 12.58 12.24 -10.21
N VAL A 108 12.58 11.08 -9.57
CA VAL A 108 11.51 10.09 -9.75
C VAL A 108 10.15 10.64 -9.29
N ALA A 109 10.09 11.28 -8.13
CA ALA A 109 8.85 11.85 -7.60
C ALA A 109 8.31 13.01 -8.47
N GLU A 110 9.21 13.85 -9.02
CA GLU A 110 8.83 14.91 -9.94
C GLU A 110 8.30 14.37 -11.28
N LYS A 111 8.89 13.28 -11.76
CA LYS A 111 8.49 12.64 -13.02
C LYS A 111 7.19 11.83 -12.91
N TYR A 112 6.92 11.25 -11.73
CA TYR A 112 5.77 10.39 -11.46
C TYR A 112 5.00 10.89 -10.22
N PRO A 113 4.35 12.05 -10.27
CA PRO A 113 3.77 12.72 -9.09
C PRO A 113 2.61 11.95 -8.44
N GLU A 114 1.96 11.06 -9.18
CA GLU A 114 0.86 10.22 -8.66
C GLU A 114 1.38 9.07 -7.80
N MET A 115 2.59 8.56 -8.07
CA MET A 115 3.19 7.49 -7.30
C MET A 115 3.66 8.00 -5.93
N LYS A 116 3.29 7.30 -4.87
CA LYS A 116 3.70 7.66 -3.50
C LYS A 116 4.96 6.91 -3.11
N ILE A 117 5.98 7.63 -2.64
CA ILE A 117 7.26 7.04 -2.20
C ILE A 117 7.36 7.20 -0.69
N VAL A 118 7.57 6.09 0.01
CA VAL A 118 7.78 6.04 1.45
C VAL A 118 9.15 5.44 1.73
N CYS A 119 9.97 6.19 2.46
CA CYS A 119 11.29 5.75 2.90
C CYS A 119 11.20 5.15 4.30
N PHE A 120 11.68 3.92 4.47
CA PHE A 120 11.73 3.22 5.73
C PHE A 120 13.19 2.94 6.10
N ASP A 121 13.55 3.19 7.35
CA ASP A 121 14.88 2.94 7.89
C ASP A 121 16.05 3.54 7.07
N THR A 122 15.77 4.69 6.45
CA THR A 122 16.77 5.46 5.68
C THR A 122 16.44 6.94 5.81
N GLN A 123 17.39 7.73 6.26
CA GLN A 123 17.26 9.20 6.30
C GLN A 123 17.93 9.78 5.06
N PHE A 124 17.20 10.61 4.35
CA PHE A 124 17.72 11.39 3.22
C PHE A 124 17.89 12.86 3.68
N TYR A 125 19.08 13.40 3.52
CA TYR A 125 19.41 14.78 3.87
C TYR A 125 19.55 15.61 2.60
#